data_59e850ef0b273d68597291bbff96d834
#
_entry.id   59e850ef0b273d68597291bbff96d834
#
_cell.length_a   1.000
_cell.length_b   1.000
_cell.length_c   1.000
_cell.angle_alpha   90.00
_cell.angle_beta   90.00
_cell.angle_gamma   90.00
#
_symmetry.space_group_name_H-M   'P 1'
#
loop_
_entity.id
_entity.type
_entity.pdbx_description
1 polymer ?
#
loop_
_entity_poly.entity_id
_entity_poly.type
_entity_poly.pdbx_seq_one_letter_code
_entity_poly.pdbx_strand_id
1 'polypeptide(L)'
;MRDFQDLGHIGVIIIGDYTAQIGDPTGRDTTRPPLTAEQVKLNAERYMEQLFTVLDKDKTEVHYQTEWFGQMTMSDVIRLMGKYTLAQFMAHDTFRKRWDAGLPLHLHEIMYPILQGYDSVAINSDVELGATEQKFNILNGREMQRFHDMEEQIAVLSPILMGTCGVNKMSKSLGNYIAVFDTPNDKYGKTMSIPDTLILNYFNHATKISSNEIMTLEQELKNGTNPKFIKQRLAREIVTIYHGEEIAKEVEEEFNRVFSQKEIPTEIDIYELKQENIWIVKLLTESGLTSSNGEARRMIKQGAVSIDNEKITDENMMWNFKEDKVIKVGRRKFIKVRISE
;
A
#
# COMPACT_ATOMS: atom_id res chain seq x y z
N MET A 1 5.97 12.63 -7.16
CA MET A 1 6.76 12.39 -8.40
C MET A 1 5.93 12.64 -9.67
N ARG A 2 4.76 12.02 -9.87
CA ARG A 2 3.94 12.25 -11.07
C ARG A 2 3.65 13.73 -11.32
N ASP A 3 3.31 14.51 -10.31
CA ASP A 3 3.05 15.95 -10.44
C ASP A 3 4.28 16.73 -10.93
N PHE A 4 5.50 16.33 -10.53
CA PHE A 4 6.73 16.87 -11.09
C PHE A 4 6.89 16.50 -12.58
N GLN A 5 6.55 15.26 -12.96
CA GLN A 5 6.60 14.86 -14.38
C GLN A 5 5.57 15.62 -15.23
N ASP A 6 4.39 15.90 -14.68
CA ASP A 6 3.35 16.71 -15.36
C ASP A 6 3.83 18.16 -15.59
N LEU A 7 4.74 18.66 -14.73
CA LEU A 7 5.43 19.95 -14.89
C LEU A 7 6.69 19.91 -15.78
N GLY A 8 7.04 18.75 -16.33
CA GLY A 8 8.15 18.61 -17.26
C GLY A 8 9.46 18.10 -16.65
N HIS A 9 9.48 17.74 -15.36
CA HIS A 9 10.66 17.20 -14.70
C HIS A 9 10.84 15.69 -14.96
N ILE A 10 12.07 15.22 -14.80
CA ILE A 10 12.41 13.80 -14.88
C ILE A 10 12.27 13.18 -13.48
N GLY A 11 11.59 12.04 -13.41
CA GLY A 11 11.52 11.22 -12.22
C GLY A 11 12.64 10.19 -12.21
N VAL A 12 13.40 10.11 -11.11
CA VAL A 12 14.47 9.11 -10.95
C VAL A 12 14.04 8.09 -9.90
N ILE A 13 14.11 6.82 -10.24
CA ILE A 13 13.89 5.69 -9.33
C ILE A 13 15.20 4.98 -9.11
N ILE A 14 15.60 4.84 -7.84
CA ILE A 14 16.80 4.09 -7.46
C ILE A 14 16.38 2.75 -6.86
N ILE A 15 16.88 1.68 -7.44
CA ILE A 15 16.76 0.33 -6.89
C ILE A 15 17.93 0.12 -5.93
N GLY A 16 17.60 0.06 -4.64
CA GLY A 16 18.57 -0.07 -3.56
C GLY A 16 19.10 -1.50 -3.40
N ASP A 17 19.78 -2.05 -4.39
CA ASP A 17 20.30 -3.42 -4.38
C ASP A 17 21.47 -3.62 -3.41
N TYR A 18 22.20 -2.56 -3.04
CA TYR A 18 23.18 -2.57 -1.95
C TYR A 18 22.52 -2.36 -0.59
N THR A 19 21.67 -1.35 -0.45
CA THR A 19 21.00 -1.07 0.82
C THR A 19 20.01 -2.18 1.22
N ALA A 20 19.46 -2.92 0.28
CA ALA A 20 18.62 -4.10 0.54
C ALA A 20 19.38 -5.23 1.26
N GLN A 21 20.70 -5.31 1.10
CA GLN A 21 21.56 -6.28 1.81
C GLN A 21 21.73 -5.90 3.29
N ILE A 22 21.53 -4.62 3.63
CA ILE A 22 21.58 -4.11 5.00
C ILE A 22 20.19 -4.18 5.63
N GLY A 23 19.19 -3.69 4.91
CA GLY A 23 17.84 -3.43 5.41
C GLY A 23 17.74 -2.09 6.15
N ASP A 24 16.67 -1.34 5.86
CA ASP A 24 16.43 -0.03 6.47
C ASP A 24 16.22 -0.15 7.99
N PRO A 25 17.09 0.45 8.82
CA PRO A 25 16.97 0.41 10.28
C PRO A 25 15.88 1.35 10.81
N THR A 26 15.32 2.24 9.98
CA THR A 26 14.41 3.30 10.40
C THR A 26 13.11 2.75 10.99
N GLY A 27 12.76 3.19 12.20
CA GLY A 27 11.49 2.85 12.86
C GLY A 27 11.36 1.37 13.27
N ARG A 28 12.47 0.66 13.51
CA ARG A 28 12.49 -0.76 13.88
C ARG A 28 13.36 -1.03 15.10
N ASP A 29 12.92 -2.00 15.88
CA ASP A 29 13.66 -2.49 17.04
C ASP A 29 14.56 -3.71 16.73
N THR A 30 14.45 -4.27 15.52
CA THR A 30 15.21 -5.46 15.08
C THR A 30 15.77 -5.29 13.68
N THR A 31 16.90 -5.91 13.42
CA THR A 31 17.55 -5.97 12.11
C THR A 31 16.69 -6.75 11.10
N ARG A 32 16.61 -6.24 9.88
CA ARG A 32 15.93 -6.93 8.78
C ARG A 32 16.77 -8.09 8.24
N PRO A 33 16.16 -9.25 7.90
CA PRO A 33 16.88 -10.26 7.12
C PRO A 33 17.34 -9.67 5.79
N PRO A 34 18.62 -9.87 5.39
CA PRO A 34 19.10 -9.40 4.10
C PRO A 34 18.43 -10.14 2.95
N LEU A 35 18.20 -9.45 1.83
CA LEU A 35 17.68 -10.05 0.61
C LEU A 35 18.84 -10.53 -0.27
N THR A 36 18.60 -11.60 -1.04
CA THR A 36 19.55 -12.02 -2.09
C THR A 36 19.44 -11.09 -3.31
N ALA A 37 20.47 -11.06 -4.15
CA ALA A 37 20.46 -10.27 -5.38
C ALA A 37 19.30 -10.65 -6.32
N GLU A 38 18.98 -11.96 -6.43
CA GLU A 38 17.84 -12.45 -7.23
C GLU A 38 16.51 -11.98 -6.66
N GLN A 39 16.35 -11.99 -5.33
CA GLN A 39 15.15 -11.48 -4.67
C GLN A 39 14.97 -9.98 -4.89
N VAL A 40 16.06 -9.22 -4.83
CA VAL A 40 16.06 -7.78 -5.09
C VAL A 40 15.61 -7.51 -6.52
N LYS A 41 16.18 -8.23 -7.51
CA LYS A 41 15.82 -8.09 -8.93
C LYS A 41 14.34 -8.40 -9.18
N LEU A 42 13.86 -9.55 -8.69
CA LEU A 42 12.44 -9.94 -8.86
C LEU A 42 11.49 -8.94 -8.19
N ASN A 43 11.85 -8.43 -7.03
CA ASN A 43 11.05 -7.42 -6.34
C ASN A 43 11.06 -6.10 -7.12
N ALA A 44 12.21 -5.68 -7.68
CA ALA A 44 12.33 -4.48 -8.48
C ALA A 44 11.40 -4.51 -9.71
N GLU A 45 11.39 -5.62 -10.46
CA GLU A 45 10.50 -5.79 -11.63
C GLU A 45 9.03 -5.56 -11.24
N ARG A 46 8.58 -6.21 -10.16
CA ARG A 46 7.19 -6.06 -9.66
C ARG A 46 6.88 -4.64 -9.15
N TYR A 47 7.85 -3.96 -8.54
CA TYR A 47 7.67 -2.57 -8.12
C TYR A 47 7.58 -1.63 -9.31
N MET A 48 8.38 -1.86 -10.35
CA MET A 48 8.34 -1.04 -11.56
C MET A 48 7.01 -1.17 -12.28
N GLU A 49 6.43 -2.38 -12.40
CA GLU A 49 5.08 -2.55 -12.94
C GLU A 49 4.05 -1.71 -12.19
N GLN A 50 4.10 -1.69 -10.85
CA GLN A 50 3.19 -0.90 -10.03
C GLN A 50 3.42 0.61 -10.18
N LEU A 51 4.67 1.06 -10.19
CA LEU A 51 5.02 2.46 -10.31
C LEU A 51 4.56 3.05 -11.65
N PHE A 52 4.72 2.32 -12.73
CA PHE A 52 4.31 2.74 -14.07
C PHE A 52 2.80 2.76 -14.31
N THR A 53 1.98 2.30 -13.38
CA THR A 53 0.53 2.59 -13.43
C THR A 53 0.21 4.05 -13.12
N VAL A 54 1.12 4.76 -12.44
CA VAL A 54 0.97 6.17 -12.04
C VAL A 54 2.01 7.06 -12.73
N LEU A 55 3.27 6.62 -12.78
CA LEU A 55 4.38 7.40 -13.34
C LEU A 55 4.42 7.30 -14.87
N ASP A 56 4.85 8.39 -15.48
CA ASP A 56 5.15 8.45 -16.91
C ASP A 56 6.48 7.73 -17.16
N LYS A 57 6.43 6.64 -17.93
CA LYS A 57 7.60 5.82 -18.21
C LYS A 57 8.66 6.57 -19.04
N ASP A 58 8.21 7.41 -19.98
CA ASP A 58 9.11 8.16 -20.88
C ASP A 58 9.82 9.32 -20.14
N LYS A 59 9.34 9.68 -18.96
CA LYS A 59 9.94 10.69 -18.07
C LYS A 59 10.52 10.06 -16.80
N THR A 60 10.81 8.77 -16.80
CA THR A 60 11.35 8.05 -15.64
C THR A 60 12.68 7.40 -15.99
N GLU A 61 13.73 7.75 -15.25
CA GLU A 61 15.00 7.04 -15.24
C GLU A 61 15.03 6.03 -14.10
N VAL A 62 15.60 4.86 -14.35
CA VAL A 62 15.72 3.79 -13.34
C VAL A 62 17.19 3.42 -13.20
N HIS A 63 17.71 3.58 -12.00
CA HIS A 63 19.09 3.29 -11.66
C HIS A 63 19.19 2.22 -10.59
N TYR A 64 20.30 1.51 -10.57
CA TYR A 64 20.66 0.54 -9.55
C TYR A 64 21.88 1.03 -8.79
N GLN A 65 21.89 0.87 -7.48
CA GLN A 65 23.05 1.26 -6.66
C GLN A 65 24.36 0.53 -7.07
N THR A 66 24.26 -0.65 -7.69
CA THR A 66 25.40 -1.32 -8.33
C THR A 66 26.13 -0.43 -9.35
N GLU A 67 25.48 0.51 -10.01
CA GLU A 67 26.08 1.41 -11.01
C GLU A 67 27.22 2.25 -10.41
N TRP A 68 27.12 2.65 -9.17
CA TRP A 68 28.17 3.40 -8.45
C TRP A 68 28.86 2.62 -7.37
N PHE A 69 28.18 1.86 -6.53
CA PHE A 69 28.83 1.09 -5.46
C PHE A 69 29.60 -0.10 -6.00
N GLY A 70 29.18 -0.71 -7.10
CA GLY A 70 29.90 -1.82 -7.74
C GLY A 70 31.31 -1.48 -8.21
N GLN A 71 31.61 -0.20 -8.38
CA GLN A 71 32.92 0.30 -8.81
C GLN A 71 33.75 0.86 -7.65
N MET A 72 33.16 1.03 -6.46
CA MET A 72 33.88 1.57 -5.29
C MET A 72 34.88 0.56 -4.74
N THR A 73 36.09 1.05 -4.48
CA THR A 73 37.10 0.29 -3.75
C THR A 73 36.88 0.43 -2.24
N MET A 74 37.51 -0.45 -1.45
CA MET A 74 37.49 -0.33 0.02
C MET A 74 38.03 1.04 0.47
N SER A 75 39.01 1.63 -0.25
CA SER A 75 39.50 2.97 0.05
C SER A 75 38.45 4.05 -0.13
N ASP A 76 37.57 3.90 -1.13
CA ASP A 76 36.47 4.84 -1.36
C ASP A 76 35.42 4.73 -0.24
N VAL A 77 35.10 3.51 0.17
CA VAL A 77 34.18 3.26 1.30
C VAL A 77 34.73 3.84 2.60
N ILE A 78 36.03 3.66 2.89
CA ILE A 78 36.65 4.26 4.09
C ILE A 78 36.57 5.78 4.05
N ARG A 79 36.85 6.40 2.88
CA ARG A 79 36.72 7.86 2.72
C ARG A 79 35.28 8.34 2.89
N LEU A 80 34.30 7.59 2.39
CA LEU A 80 32.90 7.90 2.53
C LEU A 80 32.46 7.85 3.99
N MET A 81 32.80 6.76 4.70
CA MET A 81 32.50 6.60 6.12
C MET A 81 33.19 7.66 7.00
N GLY A 82 34.42 8.06 6.62
CA GLY A 82 35.18 9.09 7.33
C GLY A 82 34.58 10.50 7.34
N LYS A 83 33.56 10.74 6.51
CA LYS A 83 32.84 12.03 6.47
C LYS A 83 31.86 12.19 7.64
N TYR A 84 31.50 11.11 8.32
CA TYR A 84 30.53 11.08 9.40
C TYR A 84 31.14 10.66 10.72
N THR A 85 30.55 11.15 11.81
CA THR A 85 30.91 10.69 13.16
C THR A 85 29.82 9.77 13.71
N LEU A 86 30.21 8.80 14.53
CA LEU A 86 29.24 7.95 15.21
C LEU A 86 28.23 8.76 16.06
N ALA A 87 28.68 9.88 16.64
CA ALA A 87 27.82 10.77 17.43
C ALA A 87 26.66 11.34 16.63
N GLN A 88 26.85 11.65 15.33
CA GLN A 88 25.76 12.14 14.45
C GLN A 88 24.66 11.08 14.31
N PHE A 89 25.01 9.82 14.10
CA PHE A 89 24.03 8.73 14.01
C PHE A 89 23.36 8.44 15.36
N MET A 90 24.13 8.48 16.45
CA MET A 90 23.60 8.26 17.80
C MET A 90 22.72 9.42 18.30
N ALA A 91 22.72 10.58 17.63
CA ALA A 91 21.76 11.66 17.90
C ALA A 91 20.36 11.35 17.34
N HIS A 92 20.26 10.38 16.39
CA HIS A 92 18.98 10.00 15.82
C HIS A 92 18.25 8.95 16.68
N ASP A 93 16.96 9.15 16.91
CA ASP A 93 16.12 8.33 17.79
C ASP A 93 16.17 6.82 17.50
N THR A 94 16.22 6.43 16.24
CA THR A 94 16.26 5.00 15.85
C THR A 94 17.47 4.28 16.43
N PHE A 95 18.65 4.85 16.30
CA PHE A 95 19.89 4.27 16.81
C PHE A 95 20.00 4.46 18.32
N ARG A 96 19.66 5.66 18.81
CA ARG A 96 19.74 6.01 20.22
C ARG A 96 18.87 5.13 21.10
N LYS A 97 17.61 4.93 20.75
CA LYS A 97 16.70 4.08 21.52
C LYS A 97 17.19 2.64 21.64
N ARG A 98 17.69 2.07 20.54
CA ARG A 98 18.26 0.70 20.56
C ARG A 98 19.52 0.64 21.40
N TRP A 99 20.41 1.61 21.29
CA TRP A 99 21.62 1.72 22.09
C TRP A 99 21.30 1.81 23.58
N ASP A 100 20.43 2.74 23.98
CA ASP A 100 20.06 2.95 25.37
C ASP A 100 19.31 1.74 25.97
N ALA A 101 18.57 1.00 25.15
CA ALA A 101 17.91 -0.25 25.53
C ALA A 101 18.85 -1.48 25.55
N GLY A 102 20.11 -1.34 25.19
CA GLY A 102 21.05 -2.47 25.08
C GLY A 102 20.70 -3.48 23.97
N LEU A 103 19.90 -3.08 22.99
CA LEU A 103 19.54 -3.92 21.86
C LEU A 103 20.68 -3.97 20.83
N PRO A 104 20.84 -5.09 20.10
CA PRO A 104 21.86 -5.21 19.09
C PRO A 104 21.78 -4.10 18.03
N LEU A 105 22.90 -3.45 17.76
CA LEU A 105 23.08 -2.48 16.68
C LEU A 105 24.35 -2.87 15.91
N HIS A 106 24.17 -3.38 14.70
CA HIS A 106 25.28 -3.86 13.89
C HIS A 106 25.91 -2.72 13.08
N LEU A 107 27.22 -2.77 12.88
CA LEU A 107 27.98 -1.72 12.18
C LEU A 107 27.49 -1.45 10.75
N HIS A 108 27.05 -2.49 10.02
CA HIS A 108 26.50 -2.31 8.67
C HIS A 108 25.20 -1.51 8.64
N GLU A 109 24.41 -1.51 9.74
CA GLU A 109 23.18 -0.73 9.81
C GLU A 109 23.45 0.80 9.79
N ILE A 110 24.60 1.22 10.33
CA ILE A 110 25.04 2.62 10.29
C ILE A 110 25.43 3.03 8.86
N MET A 111 25.83 2.09 8.02
CA MET A 111 26.15 2.37 6.62
C MET A 111 24.89 2.68 5.78
N TYR A 112 23.73 2.17 6.17
CA TYR A 112 22.50 2.36 5.39
C TYR A 112 22.23 3.83 5.03
N PRO A 113 22.10 4.78 5.99
CA PRO A 113 21.88 6.18 5.67
C PRO A 113 23.04 6.85 4.92
N ILE A 114 24.26 6.36 5.06
CA ILE A 114 25.42 6.85 4.32
C ILE A 114 25.31 6.47 2.84
N LEU A 115 24.96 5.21 2.56
CA LEU A 115 24.78 4.73 1.18
C LEU A 115 23.60 5.41 0.52
N GLN A 116 22.45 5.51 1.19
CA GLN A 116 21.30 6.26 0.65
C GLN A 116 21.67 7.73 0.41
N GLY A 117 22.43 8.35 1.31
CA GLY A 117 22.90 9.72 1.10
C GLY A 117 23.78 9.89 -0.14
N TYR A 118 24.63 8.89 -0.44
CA TYR A 118 25.46 8.92 -1.63
C TYR A 118 24.66 8.77 -2.94
N ASP A 119 23.52 8.10 -2.91
CA ASP A 119 22.61 8.02 -4.06
C ASP A 119 22.27 9.40 -4.60
N SER A 120 22.02 10.38 -3.73
CA SER A 120 21.74 11.77 -4.11
C SER A 120 22.91 12.44 -4.83
N VAL A 121 24.14 12.08 -4.49
CA VAL A 121 25.35 12.54 -5.19
C VAL A 121 25.47 11.86 -6.55
N ALA A 122 25.29 10.54 -6.59
CA ALA A 122 25.47 9.74 -7.80
C ALA A 122 24.54 10.18 -8.94
N ILE A 123 23.29 10.53 -8.63
CA ILE A 123 22.30 10.97 -9.62
C ILE A 123 22.21 12.50 -9.76
N ASN A 124 23.01 13.25 -9.01
CA ASN A 124 22.94 14.72 -8.97
C ASN A 124 21.50 15.21 -8.66
N SER A 125 20.91 14.72 -7.59
CA SER A 125 19.51 14.97 -7.26
C SER A 125 19.23 16.43 -6.89
N ASP A 126 18.19 17.04 -7.50
CA ASP A 126 17.68 18.36 -7.13
C ASP A 126 16.59 18.29 -6.05
N VAL A 127 15.79 17.22 -6.07
CA VAL A 127 14.68 17.01 -5.14
C VAL A 127 14.58 15.54 -4.77
N GLU A 128 14.54 15.23 -3.47
CA GLU A 128 14.27 13.87 -2.98
C GLU A 128 12.91 13.82 -2.28
N LEU A 129 12.08 12.85 -2.69
CA LEU A 129 10.74 12.63 -2.18
C LEU A 129 10.74 11.44 -1.22
N GLY A 130 10.11 11.59 -0.06
CA GLY A 130 9.95 10.47 0.85
C GLY A 130 8.89 10.65 1.91
N ALA A 131 8.67 9.61 2.70
CA ALA A 131 7.83 9.71 3.88
C ALA A 131 8.56 10.43 5.03
N THR A 132 7.80 11.01 5.95
CA THR A 132 8.36 11.69 7.14
C THR A 132 9.26 10.79 7.97
N GLU A 133 9.06 9.47 7.95
CA GLU A 133 9.94 8.48 8.59
C GLU A 133 11.34 8.44 7.92
N GLN A 134 11.45 8.80 6.63
CA GLN A 134 12.70 8.83 5.87
C GLN A 134 13.48 10.15 6.02
N LYS A 135 12.96 11.10 6.81
CA LYS A 135 13.57 12.43 6.97
C LYS A 135 15.07 12.37 7.28
N PHE A 136 15.48 11.48 8.15
CA PHE A 136 16.89 11.33 8.53
C PHE A 136 17.75 10.90 7.32
N ASN A 137 17.33 9.87 6.62
CA ASN A 137 18.07 9.36 5.46
C ASN A 137 18.15 10.41 4.33
N ILE A 138 17.04 11.09 4.04
CA ILE A 138 16.97 12.14 3.01
C ILE A 138 17.87 13.35 3.38
N LEU A 139 17.90 13.74 4.65
CA LEU A 139 18.79 14.81 5.11
C LEU A 139 20.26 14.41 5.03
N ASN A 140 20.60 13.12 5.15
CA ASN A 140 21.96 12.65 4.88
C ASN A 140 22.36 12.83 3.40
N GLY A 141 21.40 12.75 2.46
CA GLY A 141 21.64 13.08 1.04
C GLY A 141 22.12 14.50 0.85
N ARG A 142 21.46 15.47 1.50
CA ARG A 142 21.87 16.89 1.49
C ARG A 142 23.28 17.08 2.06
N GLU A 143 23.57 16.45 3.20
CA GLU A 143 24.90 16.54 3.83
C GLU A 143 25.96 15.89 2.94
N MET A 144 25.65 14.77 2.29
CA MET A 144 26.54 14.09 1.37
C MET A 144 26.87 14.95 0.13
N GLN A 145 25.85 15.62 -0.44
CA GLN A 145 26.06 16.58 -1.53
C GLN A 145 26.97 17.73 -1.12
N ARG A 146 26.77 18.29 0.08
CA ARG A 146 27.68 19.33 0.65
C ARG A 146 29.12 18.82 0.77
N PHE A 147 29.34 17.58 1.18
CA PHE A 147 30.67 16.99 1.24
C PHE A 147 31.33 16.80 -0.14
N HIS A 148 30.55 16.89 -1.21
CA HIS A 148 31.02 16.78 -2.57
C HIS A 148 30.95 18.13 -3.33
N ASP A 149 30.84 19.24 -2.60
CA ASP A 149 30.75 20.62 -3.14
C ASP A 149 29.60 20.79 -4.16
N MET A 150 28.49 20.06 -3.95
CA MET A 150 27.27 20.13 -4.78
C MET A 150 26.23 20.99 -4.11
N GLU A 151 25.29 21.52 -4.89
CA GLU A 151 24.08 22.15 -4.35
C GLU A 151 23.22 21.11 -3.64
N GLU A 152 22.71 21.47 -2.45
CA GLU A 152 21.94 20.56 -1.63
C GLU A 152 20.51 20.41 -2.16
N GLN A 153 20.06 19.18 -2.39
CA GLN A 153 18.72 18.86 -2.83
C GLN A 153 17.62 19.37 -1.89
N ILE A 154 16.43 19.58 -2.42
CA ILE A 154 15.23 19.89 -1.63
C ILE A 154 14.61 18.59 -1.12
N ALA A 155 14.40 18.48 0.19
CA ALA A 155 13.68 17.37 0.81
C ALA A 155 12.17 17.64 0.84
N VAL A 156 11.39 16.83 0.11
CA VAL A 156 9.91 16.88 0.13
C VAL A 156 9.39 15.68 0.88
N LEU A 157 8.79 15.93 2.04
CA LEU A 157 8.35 14.87 2.95
C LEU A 157 6.82 14.82 3.03
N SER A 158 6.26 13.63 2.81
CA SER A 158 4.83 13.36 2.98
C SER A 158 4.57 12.50 4.21
N PRO A 159 3.45 12.71 4.92
CA PRO A 159 3.06 11.81 5.99
C PRO A 159 2.71 10.43 5.42
N ILE A 160 2.87 9.39 6.26
CA ILE A 160 2.46 8.03 5.90
C ILE A 160 0.95 7.95 5.90
N LEU A 161 0.40 7.37 4.84
CA LEU A 161 -1.03 7.12 4.73
C LEU A 161 -1.46 6.04 5.74
N MET A 162 -2.49 6.35 6.54
CA MET A 162 -3.07 5.39 7.46
C MET A 162 -3.83 4.31 6.71
N GLY A 163 -3.78 3.09 7.19
CA GLY A 163 -4.53 1.98 6.61
C GLY A 163 -6.04 2.12 6.78
N THR A 164 -6.79 1.29 6.06
CA THR A 164 -8.26 1.29 6.08
C THR A 164 -8.87 1.04 7.46
N CYS A 165 -8.09 0.51 8.41
CA CYS A 165 -8.48 0.34 9.82
C CYS A 165 -8.48 1.66 10.62
N GLY A 166 -7.84 2.72 10.14
CA GLY A 166 -7.77 4.04 10.77
C GLY A 166 -6.86 4.15 12.00
N VAL A 167 -6.16 3.10 12.37
CA VAL A 167 -5.31 3.04 13.58
C VAL A 167 -3.85 2.83 13.23
N ASN A 168 -3.58 1.87 12.37
CA ASN A 168 -2.22 1.51 11.97
C ASN A 168 -1.88 2.09 10.59
N LYS A 169 -0.59 2.34 10.35
CA LYS A 169 -0.12 2.68 9.00
C LYS A 169 -0.53 1.61 7.99
N MET A 170 -0.74 2.02 6.76
CA MET A 170 -1.04 1.10 5.67
C MET A 170 0.09 0.07 5.52
N SER A 171 -0.26 -1.21 5.57
CA SER A 171 0.72 -2.29 5.54
C SER A 171 0.17 -3.56 4.89
N LYS A 172 1.00 -4.19 4.07
CA LYS A 172 0.67 -5.48 3.44
C LYS A 172 0.48 -6.60 4.47
N SER A 173 1.32 -6.63 5.52
CA SER A 173 1.26 -7.63 6.59
C SER A 173 -0.01 -7.53 7.45
N LEU A 174 -0.62 -6.34 7.55
CA LEU A 174 -1.85 -6.11 8.31
C LEU A 174 -3.11 -6.25 7.45
N GLY A 175 -2.99 -6.40 6.13
CA GLY A 175 -4.14 -6.49 5.24
C GLY A 175 -5.02 -5.22 5.20
N ASN A 176 -4.54 -4.09 5.74
CA ASN A 176 -5.27 -2.82 5.85
C ASN A 176 -4.92 -1.83 4.74
N TYR A 177 -4.58 -2.34 3.57
CA TYR A 177 -4.11 -1.54 2.44
C TYR A 177 -5.09 -1.57 1.25
N ILE A 178 -5.03 -0.53 0.45
CA ILE A 178 -5.63 -0.47 -0.89
C ILE A 178 -4.48 -0.68 -1.86
N ALA A 179 -4.46 -1.82 -2.56
CA ALA A 179 -3.36 -2.17 -3.45
C ALA A 179 -3.47 -1.44 -4.79
N VAL A 180 -2.32 -1.17 -5.42
CA VAL A 180 -2.25 -0.63 -6.79
C VAL A 180 -2.95 -1.58 -7.77
N PHE A 181 -2.80 -2.89 -7.60
CA PHE A 181 -3.43 -3.92 -8.43
C PHE A 181 -4.75 -4.47 -7.89
N ASP A 182 -5.36 -3.84 -6.90
CA ASP A 182 -6.74 -4.17 -6.54
C ASP A 182 -7.67 -3.92 -7.73
N THR A 183 -8.70 -4.73 -7.86
CA THR A 183 -9.76 -4.50 -8.85
C THR A 183 -10.45 -3.15 -8.60
N PRO A 184 -11.06 -2.53 -9.61
CA PRO A 184 -11.80 -1.28 -9.42
C PRO A 184 -12.85 -1.38 -8.29
N ASN A 185 -13.59 -2.48 -8.24
CA ASN A 185 -14.59 -2.75 -7.21
C ASN A 185 -13.98 -2.86 -5.81
N ASP A 186 -12.84 -3.55 -5.67
CA ASP A 186 -12.13 -3.65 -4.38
C ASP A 186 -11.59 -2.31 -3.91
N LYS A 187 -10.95 -1.53 -4.82
CA LYS A 187 -10.48 -0.17 -4.50
C LYS A 187 -11.61 0.71 -4.00
N TYR A 188 -12.73 0.72 -4.71
CA TYR A 188 -13.90 1.49 -4.34
C TYR A 188 -14.45 1.06 -2.97
N GLY A 189 -14.68 -0.25 -2.80
CA GLY A 189 -15.22 -0.82 -1.56
C GLY A 189 -14.31 -0.63 -0.35
N LYS A 190 -12.98 -0.78 -0.52
CA LYS A 190 -11.99 -0.52 0.55
C LYS A 190 -11.98 0.96 0.92
N THR A 191 -12.03 1.87 -0.07
CA THR A 191 -12.10 3.32 0.19
C THR A 191 -13.39 3.68 0.93
N MET A 192 -14.53 3.13 0.54
CA MET A 192 -15.79 3.33 1.25
C MET A 192 -15.77 2.83 2.69
N SER A 193 -14.87 1.90 3.04
CA SER A 193 -14.77 1.30 4.38
C SER A 193 -13.87 2.07 5.36
N ILE A 194 -13.12 3.09 4.92
CA ILE A 194 -12.27 3.87 5.82
C ILE A 194 -13.10 4.62 6.87
N PRO A 195 -12.56 4.89 8.08
CA PRO A 195 -13.19 5.79 9.03
C PRO A 195 -13.40 7.20 8.46
N ASP A 196 -14.47 7.87 8.89
CA ASP A 196 -14.79 9.23 8.42
C ASP A 196 -13.67 10.23 8.71
N THR A 197 -12.94 10.02 9.81
CA THR A 197 -11.80 10.85 10.20
C THR A 197 -10.63 10.83 9.22
N LEU A 198 -10.56 9.84 8.33
CA LEU A 198 -9.52 9.72 7.33
C LEU A 198 -9.86 10.32 5.96
N ILE A 199 -11.10 10.73 5.74
CA ILE A 199 -11.57 11.21 4.43
C ILE A 199 -10.65 12.30 3.88
N LEU A 200 -10.44 13.38 4.64
CA LEU A 200 -9.61 14.51 4.18
C LEU A 200 -8.13 14.14 4.05
N ASN A 201 -7.65 13.23 4.90
CA ASN A 201 -6.28 12.74 4.80
C ASN A 201 -6.05 11.99 3.48
N TYR A 202 -7.00 11.13 3.09
CA TYR A 202 -6.92 10.42 1.81
C TYR A 202 -7.07 11.36 0.61
N PHE A 203 -7.95 12.36 0.67
CA PHE A 203 -8.01 13.37 -0.38
C PHE A 203 -6.68 14.10 -0.56
N ASN A 204 -6.04 14.52 0.53
CA ASN A 204 -4.77 15.24 0.49
C ASN A 204 -3.60 14.42 -0.06
N HIS A 205 -3.58 13.09 0.19
CA HIS A 205 -2.39 12.28 -0.05
C HIS A 205 -2.58 11.18 -1.09
N ALA A 206 -3.81 10.88 -1.49
CA ALA A 206 -4.12 9.79 -2.42
C ALA A 206 -4.94 10.24 -3.65
N THR A 207 -5.19 11.53 -3.83
CA THR A 207 -5.92 12.06 -4.99
C THR A 207 -5.19 13.25 -5.60
N LYS A 208 -5.68 13.70 -6.76
CA LYS A 208 -5.14 14.87 -7.49
C LYS A 208 -6.03 16.12 -7.38
N ILE A 209 -7.06 16.10 -6.53
CA ILE A 209 -7.93 17.27 -6.39
C ILE A 209 -7.19 18.44 -5.72
N SER A 210 -7.60 19.66 -6.07
CA SER A 210 -6.94 20.86 -5.58
C SER A 210 -7.18 21.11 -4.09
N SER A 211 -6.26 21.82 -3.45
CA SER A 211 -6.41 22.23 -2.04
C SER A 211 -7.71 23.04 -1.79
N ASN A 212 -8.15 23.84 -2.76
CA ASN A 212 -9.41 24.58 -2.67
C ASN A 212 -10.62 23.65 -2.62
N GLU A 213 -10.64 22.60 -3.44
CA GLU A 213 -11.69 21.61 -3.40
C GLU A 213 -11.68 20.82 -2.08
N ILE A 214 -10.50 20.49 -1.55
CA ILE A 214 -10.39 19.82 -0.24
C ILE A 214 -10.94 20.71 0.87
N MET A 215 -10.66 22.02 0.85
CA MET A 215 -11.23 22.97 1.82
C MET A 215 -12.76 23.02 1.69
N THR A 216 -13.31 22.97 0.48
CA THR A 216 -14.75 22.91 0.27
C THR A 216 -15.36 21.65 0.88
N LEU A 217 -14.76 20.48 0.64
CA LEU A 217 -15.19 19.21 1.21
C LEU A 217 -15.11 19.20 2.75
N GLU A 218 -14.07 19.80 3.31
CA GLU A 218 -13.96 19.99 4.76
C GLU A 218 -15.11 20.82 5.32
N GLN A 219 -15.47 21.91 4.62
CA GLN A 219 -16.61 22.75 5.01
C GLN A 219 -17.94 22.01 4.91
N GLU A 220 -18.14 21.21 3.85
CA GLU A 220 -19.32 20.38 3.69
C GLU A 220 -19.48 19.39 4.85
N LEU A 221 -18.37 18.70 5.25
CA LEU A 221 -18.37 17.80 6.40
C LEU A 221 -18.72 18.54 7.70
N LYS A 222 -18.16 19.74 7.93
CA LYS A 222 -18.47 20.58 9.09
C LYS A 222 -19.93 21.04 9.12
N ASN A 223 -20.53 21.27 7.95
CA ASN A 223 -21.94 21.66 7.80
C ASN A 223 -22.92 20.48 7.91
N GLY A 224 -22.42 19.26 8.19
CA GLY A 224 -23.24 18.07 8.42
C GLY A 224 -23.59 17.27 7.16
N THR A 225 -22.91 17.50 6.05
CA THR A 225 -23.04 16.63 4.86
C THR A 225 -22.70 15.19 5.26
N ASN A 226 -23.54 14.24 4.82
CA ASN A 226 -23.32 12.84 5.15
C ASN A 226 -21.97 12.35 4.59
N PRO A 227 -21.05 11.88 5.44
CA PRO A 227 -19.72 11.41 5.03
C PRO A 227 -19.74 10.36 3.93
N LYS A 228 -20.83 9.60 3.79
CA LYS A 228 -21.01 8.63 2.71
C LYS A 228 -20.81 9.27 1.33
N PHE A 229 -21.41 10.43 1.07
CA PHE A 229 -21.30 11.08 -0.24
C PHE A 229 -19.89 11.58 -0.52
N ILE A 230 -19.23 12.08 0.52
CA ILE A 230 -17.84 12.53 0.40
C ILE A 230 -16.90 11.34 0.16
N LYS A 231 -17.14 10.19 0.83
CA LYS A 231 -16.41 8.95 0.55
C LYS A 231 -16.65 8.40 -0.85
N GLN A 232 -17.85 8.50 -1.36
CA GLN A 232 -18.15 8.11 -2.75
C GLN A 232 -17.32 8.93 -3.74
N ARG A 233 -17.25 10.25 -3.55
CA ARG A 233 -16.36 11.10 -4.34
C ARG A 233 -14.90 10.67 -4.20
N LEU A 234 -14.41 10.45 -2.98
CA LEU A 234 -13.04 9.96 -2.73
C LEU A 234 -12.76 8.64 -3.44
N ALA A 235 -13.68 7.68 -3.34
CA ALA A 235 -13.53 6.37 -3.97
C ALA A 235 -13.48 6.49 -5.49
N ARG A 236 -14.32 7.35 -6.08
CA ARG A 236 -14.31 7.64 -7.51
C ARG A 236 -12.97 8.26 -7.94
N GLU A 237 -12.46 9.28 -7.22
CA GLU A 237 -11.16 9.90 -7.51
C GLU A 237 -10.01 8.86 -7.49
N ILE A 238 -9.96 8.00 -6.46
CA ILE A 238 -8.95 6.95 -6.37
C ILE A 238 -9.07 5.94 -7.51
N VAL A 239 -10.27 5.47 -7.84
CA VAL A 239 -10.46 4.53 -8.95
C VAL A 239 -10.09 5.19 -10.28
N THR A 240 -10.43 6.47 -10.48
CA THR A 240 -10.09 7.23 -11.69
C THR A 240 -8.58 7.26 -11.95
N ILE A 241 -7.76 7.45 -10.91
CA ILE A 241 -6.28 7.49 -11.05
C ILE A 241 -5.73 6.21 -11.67
N TYR A 242 -6.29 5.06 -11.33
CA TYR A 242 -5.74 3.75 -11.72
C TYR A 242 -6.47 3.10 -12.91
N HIS A 243 -7.73 3.43 -13.12
CA HIS A 243 -8.61 2.72 -14.07
C HIS A 243 -9.36 3.62 -15.04
N GLY A 244 -9.28 4.94 -14.87
CA GLY A 244 -9.98 5.91 -15.69
C GLY A 244 -11.40 6.26 -15.19
N GLU A 245 -11.94 7.36 -15.73
CA GLU A 245 -13.18 7.96 -15.24
C GLU A 245 -14.42 7.12 -15.57
N GLU A 246 -14.43 6.46 -16.72
CA GLU A 246 -15.58 5.63 -17.15
C GLU A 246 -15.77 4.45 -16.20
N ILE A 247 -14.69 3.69 -15.93
CA ILE A 247 -14.71 2.57 -14.98
C ILE A 247 -15.07 3.04 -13.57
N ALA A 248 -14.58 4.21 -13.16
CA ALA A 248 -14.92 4.75 -11.84
C ALA A 248 -16.40 5.03 -11.67
N LYS A 249 -17.07 5.53 -12.72
CA LYS A 249 -18.54 5.74 -12.73
C LYS A 249 -19.32 4.41 -12.69
N GLU A 250 -18.92 3.45 -13.52
CA GLU A 250 -19.53 2.10 -13.54
C GLU A 250 -19.47 1.43 -12.17
N VAL A 251 -18.30 1.49 -11.52
CA VAL A 251 -18.09 0.91 -10.18
C VAL A 251 -18.90 1.63 -9.12
N GLU A 252 -19.05 2.96 -9.20
CA GLU A 252 -19.89 3.73 -8.28
C GLU A 252 -21.37 3.34 -8.42
N GLU A 253 -21.86 3.20 -9.64
CA GLU A 253 -23.23 2.76 -9.92
C GLU A 253 -23.46 1.34 -9.40
N GLU A 254 -22.53 0.42 -9.69
CA GLU A 254 -22.61 -0.94 -9.21
C GLU A 254 -22.56 -1.02 -7.67
N PHE A 255 -21.68 -0.25 -7.03
CA PHE A 255 -21.64 -0.16 -5.58
C PHE A 255 -22.96 0.33 -4.99
N ASN A 256 -23.58 1.36 -5.60
CA ASN A 256 -24.87 1.88 -5.17
C ASN A 256 -25.99 0.84 -5.35
N ARG A 257 -25.98 0.09 -6.44
CA ARG A 257 -26.93 -0.99 -6.72
C ARG A 257 -26.83 -2.09 -5.67
N VAL A 258 -25.62 -2.57 -5.41
CA VAL A 258 -25.37 -3.69 -4.46
C VAL A 258 -25.60 -3.29 -3.00
N PHE A 259 -25.11 -2.12 -2.58
CA PHE A 259 -25.10 -1.75 -1.16
C PHE A 259 -26.27 -0.87 -0.73
N SER A 260 -26.81 -0.03 -1.62
CA SER A 260 -27.96 0.82 -1.30
C SER A 260 -29.29 0.14 -1.64
N GLN A 261 -29.34 -0.62 -2.75
CA GLN A 261 -30.55 -1.32 -3.19
C GLN A 261 -30.57 -2.80 -2.73
N LYS A 262 -29.47 -3.30 -2.16
CA LYS A 262 -29.31 -4.69 -1.70
C LYS A 262 -29.41 -5.74 -2.82
N GLU A 263 -29.10 -5.35 -4.03
CA GLU A 263 -29.05 -6.24 -5.16
C GLU A 263 -27.80 -7.11 -5.18
N ILE A 264 -27.81 -8.11 -6.03
CA ILE A 264 -26.69 -9.02 -6.27
C ILE A 264 -25.74 -8.35 -7.27
N PRO A 265 -24.39 -8.42 -7.09
CA PRO A 265 -23.43 -7.89 -8.07
C PRO A 265 -23.65 -8.46 -9.48
N THR A 266 -23.36 -7.66 -10.50
CA THR A 266 -23.50 -8.11 -11.90
C THR A 266 -22.50 -9.19 -12.25
N GLU A 267 -21.27 -9.05 -11.77
CA GLU A 267 -20.22 -10.05 -11.91
C GLU A 267 -19.97 -10.73 -10.56
N ILE A 268 -20.09 -12.05 -10.54
CA ILE A 268 -19.86 -12.88 -9.37
C ILE A 268 -18.99 -14.05 -9.78
N ASP A 269 -17.95 -14.33 -9.01
CA ASP A 269 -17.14 -15.52 -9.18
C ASP A 269 -18.01 -16.78 -9.10
N ILE A 270 -17.75 -17.76 -9.99
CA ILE A 270 -18.46 -19.03 -9.99
C ILE A 270 -17.59 -20.07 -9.31
N TYR A 271 -18.16 -20.73 -8.32
CA TYR A 271 -17.56 -21.91 -7.70
C TYR A 271 -18.25 -23.17 -8.21
N GLU A 272 -17.50 -24.01 -8.91
CA GLU A 272 -18.00 -25.28 -9.40
C GLU A 272 -17.95 -26.35 -8.29
N LEU A 273 -19.12 -26.77 -7.85
CA LEU A 273 -19.27 -27.78 -6.82
C LEU A 273 -19.30 -29.19 -7.46
N LYS A 274 -18.34 -30.02 -7.10
CA LYS A 274 -18.17 -31.39 -7.59
C LYS A 274 -18.96 -32.45 -6.80
N GLN A 275 -19.67 -32.07 -5.75
CA GLN A 275 -20.37 -32.98 -4.85
C GLN A 275 -21.79 -32.47 -4.61
N GLU A 276 -22.77 -33.35 -4.72
CA GLU A 276 -24.20 -33.00 -4.51
C GLU A 276 -24.53 -32.61 -3.04
N ASN A 277 -23.72 -33.04 -2.06
CA ASN A 277 -23.91 -32.75 -0.66
C ASN A 277 -22.62 -32.30 -0.03
N ILE A 278 -22.56 -31.05 0.38
CA ILE A 278 -21.41 -30.47 1.11
C ILE A 278 -21.91 -29.72 2.35
N TRP A 279 -21.17 -29.85 3.45
CA TRP A 279 -21.43 -29.06 4.64
C TRP A 279 -21.19 -27.57 4.37
N ILE A 280 -22.16 -26.71 4.73
CA ILE A 280 -22.12 -25.27 4.41
C ILE A 280 -20.83 -24.59 4.89
N VAL A 281 -20.34 -24.91 6.09
CA VAL A 281 -19.10 -24.36 6.62
C VAL A 281 -17.88 -24.73 5.76
N LYS A 282 -17.85 -25.96 5.25
CA LYS A 282 -16.80 -26.43 4.34
C LYS A 282 -16.90 -25.71 2.98
N LEU A 283 -18.11 -25.58 2.45
CA LEU A 283 -18.35 -24.85 1.19
C LEU A 283 -17.87 -23.40 1.28
N LEU A 284 -18.18 -22.69 2.38
CA LEU A 284 -17.74 -21.31 2.59
C LEU A 284 -16.22 -21.18 2.63
N THR A 285 -15.51 -22.20 3.12
CA THR A 285 -14.05 -22.17 3.20
C THR A 285 -13.42 -22.59 1.88
N GLU A 286 -13.90 -23.62 1.22
CA GLU A 286 -13.37 -24.10 -0.07
C GLU A 286 -13.62 -23.10 -1.20
N SER A 287 -14.73 -22.38 -1.16
CA SER A 287 -15.04 -21.30 -2.11
C SER A 287 -14.28 -19.99 -1.83
N GLY A 288 -13.44 -19.92 -0.79
CA GLY A 288 -12.68 -18.72 -0.46
C GLY A 288 -13.48 -17.59 0.21
N LEU A 289 -14.77 -17.79 0.47
CA LEU A 289 -15.61 -16.80 1.16
C LEU A 289 -15.15 -16.56 2.60
N THR A 290 -14.59 -17.59 3.25
CA THR A 290 -13.98 -17.49 4.58
C THR A 290 -12.59 -18.13 4.58
N SER A 291 -11.71 -17.65 5.48
CA SER A 291 -10.33 -18.12 5.59
C SER A 291 -10.21 -19.44 6.36
N SER A 292 -11.24 -19.82 7.09
CA SER A 292 -11.27 -21.04 7.91
C SER A 292 -12.69 -21.45 8.30
N ASN A 293 -12.86 -22.74 8.66
CA ASN A 293 -14.12 -23.26 9.19
C ASN A 293 -14.57 -22.52 10.48
N GLY A 294 -13.62 -22.05 11.29
CA GLY A 294 -13.91 -21.25 12.48
C GLY A 294 -14.52 -19.90 12.15
N GLU A 295 -14.00 -19.23 11.12
CA GLU A 295 -14.56 -17.98 10.61
C GLU A 295 -15.95 -18.22 10.02
N ALA A 296 -16.13 -19.25 9.22
CA ALA A 296 -17.41 -19.59 8.62
C ALA A 296 -18.50 -19.78 9.68
N ARG A 297 -18.25 -20.58 10.71
CA ARG A 297 -19.18 -20.77 11.84
C ARG A 297 -19.53 -19.47 12.53
N ARG A 298 -18.52 -18.62 12.80
CA ARG A 298 -18.73 -17.31 13.43
C ARG A 298 -19.62 -16.43 12.56
N MET A 299 -19.39 -16.38 11.25
CA MET A 299 -20.19 -15.60 10.30
C MET A 299 -21.64 -16.09 10.23
N ILE A 300 -21.86 -17.40 10.24
CA ILE A 300 -23.21 -17.98 10.29
C ILE A 300 -23.93 -17.60 11.59
N LYS A 301 -23.27 -17.76 12.76
CA LYS A 301 -23.85 -17.38 14.06
C LYS A 301 -24.18 -15.90 14.18
N GLN A 302 -23.42 -15.04 13.53
CA GLN A 302 -23.66 -13.60 13.45
C GLN A 302 -24.77 -13.22 12.44
N GLY A 303 -25.37 -14.19 11.73
CA GLY A 303 -26.37 -13.94 10.69
C GLY A 303 -25.81 -13.18 9.49
N ALA A 304 -24.49 -13.31 9.25
CA ALA A 304 -23.78 -12.65 8.17
C ALA A 304 -23.69 -13.48 6.89
N VAL A 305 -24.28 -14.67 6.86
CA VAL A 305 -24.33 -15.56 5.69
C VAL A 305 -25.76 -15.62 5.17
N SER A 306 -25.94 -15.50 3.85
CA SER A 306 -27.22 -15.72 3.18
C SER A 306 -27.03 -16.46 1.86
N ILE A 307 -28.07 -17.21 1.45
CA ILE A 307 -28.20 -17.85 0.14
C ILE A 307 -29.42 -17.23 -0.54
N ASP A 308 -29.24 -16.66 -1.74
CA ASP A 308 -30.28 -15.93 -2.47
C ASP A 308 -31.05 -14.91 -1.60
N ASN A 309 -30.34 -14.17 -0.76
CA ASN A 309 -30.83 -13.22 0.26
C ASN A 309 -31.52 -13.82 1.48
N GLU A 310 -31.71 -15.15 1.58
CA GLU A 310 -32.21 -15.82 2.78
C GLU A 310 -31.10 -16.10 3.76
N LYS A 311 -31.24 -15.64 5.01
CA LYS A 311 -30.22 -15.80 6.04
C LYS A 311 -30.06 -17.25 6.46
N ILE A 312 -28.85 -17.71 6.58
CA ILE A 312 -28.48 -19.01 7.13
C ILE A 312 -28.05 -18.84 8.58
N THR A 313 -28.70 -19.59 9.47
CA THR A 313 -28.42 -19.60 10.91
C THR A 313 -27.96 -20.95 11.43
N ASP A 314 -28.15 -22.01 10.65
CA ASP A 314 -27.75 -23.37 11.00
C ASP A 314 -26.33 -23.66 10.47
N GLU A 315 -25.37 -23.78 11.37
CA GLU A 315 -23.98 -24.14 11.03
C GLU A 315 -23.83 -25.61 10.59
N ASN A 316 -24.82 -26.45 10.81
CA ASN A 316 -24.82 -27.86 10.40
C ASN A 316 -25.53 -28.11 9.07
N MET A 317 -26.03 -27.07 8.44
CA MET A 317 -26.72 -27.15 7.16
C MET A 317 -25.86 -27.85 6.11
N MET A 318 -26.49 -28.81 5.40
CA MET A 318 -25.90 -29.45 4.21
C MET A 318 -26.41 -28.74 2.96
N TRP A 319 -25.47 -28.40 2.05
CA TRP A 319 -25.82 -27.90 0.72
C TRP A 319 -26.41 -29.02 -0.12
N ASN A 320 -27.64 -28.86 -0.55
CA ASN A 320 -28.38 -29.86 -1.36
C ASN A 320 -29.19 -29.22 -2.50
N PHE A 321 -28.84 -27.99 -2.89
CA PHE A 321 -29.49 -27.32 -4.00
C PHE A 321 -29.02 -27.90 -5.34
N LYS A 322 -29.96 -28.10 -6.26
CA LYS A 322 -29.69 -28.57 -7.62
C LYS A 322 -29.56 -27.45 -8.64
N GLU A 323 -29.92 -26.22 -8.24
CA GLU A 323 -29.87 -25.03 -9.07
C GLU A 323 -28.71 -24.13 -8.62
N ASP A 324 -28.24 -23.30 -9.55
CA ASP A 324 -27.26 -22.25 -9.22
C ASP A 324 -27.78 -21.33 -8.11
N LYS A 325 -27.01 -21.14 -7.07
CA LYS A 325 -27.37 -20.28 -5.94
C LYS A 325 -26.25 -19.29 -5.64
N VAL A 326 -26.64 -18.09 -5.17
CA VAL A 326 -25.68 -17.08 -4.78
C VAL A 326 -25.53 -17.08 -3.26
N ILE A 327 -24.30 -17.32 -2.79
CA ILE A 327 -23.95 -17.19 -1.38
C ILE A 327 -23.34 -15.80 -1.16
N LYS A 328 -23.81 -15.13 -0.11
CA LYS A 328 -23.26 -13.87 0.38
C LYS A 328 -22.71 -14.05 1.78
N VAL A 329 -21.48 -13.56 2.03
CA VAL A 329 -20.85 -13.53 3.36
C VAL A 329 -20.48 -12.10 3.71
N GLY A 330 -21.08 -11.58 4.78
CA GLY A 330 -20.92 -10.20 5.18
C GLY A 330 -21.52 -9.22 4.16
N ARG A 331 -20.85 -8.09 3.93
CA ARG A 331 -21.35 -7.03 3.05
C ARG A 331 -20.79 -7.06 1.63
N ARG A 332 -19.65 -7.76 1.41
CA ARG A 332 -18.86 -7.60 0.18
C ARG A 332 -18.50 -8.88 -0.54
N LYS A 333 -18.61 -10.03 0.11
CA LYS A 333 -18.21 -11.31 -0.49
C LYS A 333 -19.43 -12.03 -1.04
N PHE A 334 -19.39 -12.32 -2.33
CA PHE A 334 -20.42 -13.06 -3.05
C PHE A 334 -19.76 -14.16 -3.87
N ILE A 335 -20.43 -15.28 -4.02
CA ILE A 335 -20.05 -16.34 -4.94
C ILE A 335 -21.30 -17.03 -5.50
N LYS A 336 -21.28 -17.38 -6.77
CA LYS A 336 -22.30 -18.20 -7.38
C LYS A 336 -21.86 -19.65 -7.35
N VAL A 337 -22.57 -20.49 -6.63
CA VAL A 337 -22.29 -21.93 -6.58
C VAL A 337 -23.07 -22.62 -7.68
N ARG A 338 -22.36 -23.33 -8.52
CA ARG A 338 -22.89 -24.14 -9.62
C ARG A 338 -22.48 -25.59 -9.41
N ILE A 339 -23.40 -26.54 -9.65
CA ILE A 339 -23.05 -27.97 -9.65
C ILE A 339 -22.44 -28.29 -11.02
N SER A 340 -21.21 -28.79 -11.02
CA SER A 340 -20.64 -29.34 -12.27
C SER A 340 -21.32 -30.66 -12.61
N GLU A 341 -21.80 -30.76 -13.85
CA GLU A 341 -22.35 -32.00 -14.42
C GLU A 341 -21.33 -33.15 -14.44
#